data_3b98be20a15e9dfd5ed46ace62758eaf
#
_entry.id   3b98be20a15e9dfd5ed46ace62758eaf
#
_cell.length_a   1.000
_cell.length_b   1.000
_cell.length_c   1.000
_cell.angle_alpha   90.00
_cell.angle_beta   90.00
_cell.angle_gamma   90.00
#
_symmetry.space_group_name_H-M   'P 1'
#
loop_
_entity.id
_entity.type
_entity.pdbx_description
1 polymer ?
#
loop_
_entity_poly.entity_id
_entity_poly.type
_entity_poly.pdbx_seq_one_letter_code
_entity_poly.pdbx_strand_id
1 'polypeptide(L)'
;MSAEANRIVQKLWSYCTVLRDDGLSYGDYLEQLSVLLFLKLAHEQTQPPWNQGSPVPEGYDWSTLVGKDGVELESQYRRVLEHLGKQHGLLGLVFRKAQNKIQDPAKLKRLISDLLDKERWMILSADIKGDAYEGLLERNARDTKSGAGQYFTPRPLIDGIIECLAPQPGETMIDPACGTGGFLIAMFLYIVAHFREMTREQRDHLRHQALHGTDIVQSVIRLCAMNLLLHNVGPTAVQIDEVRRQLLAEGVPPDQVDEQLDALLPVRTDDALRQLGSRRYNIVATNPPFGRKSSIKVIGEEGAAGSEAITYERDDFWATTSNKQLKFLQHIKSLLKINGRAAVVIPDNVLFEGGAGEVIRLKLLHECDVHTLLRLPTGIFYAQGVKANVLFFDRRSGSAQASTKRLWVYDLRTNKHFTLKTNPLQRSDLDEFVGLYKPGAIDQRQPTWSEEFPDGRWRCYELEDLLARDKISLDLFWLKDESLLDSDALPHPDVIAAEIADDLRSALEQMEEILGDLELSPQG
;
A
#
# COMPACT_ATOMS: atom_id res chain seq x y z
N MET A 1 -11.88 7.48 -11.40
CA MET A 1 -12.62 6.30 -11.96
C MET A 1 -13.38 6.70 -13.21
N SER A 2 -13.32 5.88 -14.27
CA SER A 2 -14.14 6.08 -15.47
C SER A 2 -15.64 5.88 -15.15
N ALA A 3 -16.53 6.44 -16.00
CA ALA A 3 -17.98 6.24 -15.82
C ALA A 3 -18.37 4.75 -15.85
N GLU A 4 -17.65 3.94 -16.62
CA GLU A 4 -17.85 2.50 -16.74
C GLU A 4 -17.40 1.75 -15.49
N ALA A 5 -16.24 2.10 -14.90
CA ALA A 5 -15.80 1.56 -13.61
C ALA A 5 -16.81 1.86 -12.51
N ASN A 6 -17.32 3.09 -12.45
CA ASN A 6 -18.35 3.48 -11.49
C ASN A 6 -19.64 2.67 -11.64
N ARG A 7 -20.09 2.43 -12.88
CA ARG A 7 -21.28 1.59 -13.17
C ARG A 7 -21.10 0.17 -12.64
N ILE A 8 -19.93 -0.42 -12.89
CA ILE A 8 -19.60 -1.78 -12.45
C ILE A 8 -19.52 -1.86 -10.93
N VAL A 9 -18.82 -0.93 -10.28
CA VAL A 9 -18.74 -0.84 -8.81
C VAL A 9 -20.12 -0.71 -8.18
N GLN A 10 -20.98 0.14 -8.74
CA GLN A 10 -22.35 0.30 -8.27
C GLN A 10 -23.15 -1.01 -8.36
N LYS A 11 -23.03 -1.72 -9.50
CA LYS A 11 -23.70 -2.99 -9.73
C LYS A 11 -23.22 -4.07 -8.73
N LEU A 12 -21.90 -4.20 -8.56
CA LEU A 12 -21.31 -5.12 -7.59
C LEU A 12 -21.78 -4.81 -6.15
N TRP A 13 -21.84 -3.53 -5.81
CA TRP A 13 -22.28 -3.09 -4.50
C TRP A 13 -23.76 -3.33 -4.22
N SER A 14 -24.60 -3.22 -5.23
CA SER A 14 -26.03 -3.53 -5.10
C SER A 14 -26.26 -4.99 -4.70
N TYR A 15 -25.46 -5.91 -5.24
CA TYR A 15 -25.49 -7.32 -4.82
C TYR A 15 -24.98 -7.53 -3.39
N CYS A 16 -24.05 -6.72 -2.93
CA CYS A 16 -23.60 -6.73 -1.53
C CYS A 16 -24.78 -6.51 -0.57
N THR A 17 -25.65 -5.55 -0.88
CA THR A 17 -26.84 -5.27 -0.06
C THR A 17 -27.78 -6.48 0.01
N VAL A 18 -27.99 -7.18 -1.13
CA VAL A 18 -28.83 -8.38 -1.19
C VAL A 18 -28.29 -9.53 -0.33
N LEU A 19 -26.95 -9.72 -0.31
CA LEU A 19 -26.32 -10.78 0.49
C LEU A 19 -26.22 -10.42 1.99
N ARG A 20 -26.18 -9.13 2.31
CA ARG A 20 -26.17 -8.68 3.71
C ARG A 20 -27.46 -9.04 4.46
N ASP A 21 -28.59 -9.08 3.77
CA ASP A 21 -29.87 -9.50 4.36
C ASP A 21 -29.83 -10.96 4.86
N ASP A 22 -28.86 -11.76 4.42
CA ASP A 22 -28.59 -13.12 4.89
C ASP A 22 -27.55 -13.18 6.02
N GLY A 23 -27.13 -12.04 6.55
CA GLY A 23 -26.15 -11.98 7.64
C GLY A 23 -24.69 -12.02 7.20
N LEU A 24 -24.37 -11.95 5.88
CA LEU A 24 -22.98 -11.80 5.43
C LEU A 24 -22.45 -10.41 5.82
N SER A 25 -21.26 -10.40 6.41
CA SER A 25 -20.53 -9.16 6.61
C SER A 25 -20.03 -8.59 5.26
N TYR A 26 -19.79 -7.29 5.21
CA TYR A 26 -19.17 -6.67 4.02
C TYR A 26 -17.83 -7.30 3.66
N GLY A 27 -17.02 -7.67 4.66
CA GLY A 27 -15.73 -8.33 4.47
C GLY A 27 -15.90 -9.72 3.84
N ASP A 28 -16.86 -10.52 4.33
CA ASP A 28 -17.15 -11.85 3.78
C ASP A 28 -17.64 -11.74 2.32
N TYR A 29 -18.53 -10.77 2.03
CA TYR A 29 -18.98 -10.53 0.66
C TYR A 29 -17.83 -10.21 -0.28
N LEU A 30 -16.96 -9.30 0.12
CA LEU A 30 -15.81 -8.93 -0.69
C LEU A 30 -14.85 -10.11 -0.91
N GLU A 31 -14.64 -10.94 0.10
CA GLU A 31 -13.84 -12.16 -0.05
C GLU A 31 -14.45 -13.09 -1.11
N GLN A 32 -15.77 -13.35 -1.02
CA GLN A 32 -16.48 -14.20 -1.99
C GLN A 32 -16.46 -13.61 -3.40
N LEU A 33 -16.77 -12.32 -3.52
CA LEU A 33 -16.75 -11.63 -4.80
C LEU A 33 -15.37 -11.63 -5.43
N SER A 34 -14.32 -11.39 -4.64
CA SER A 34 -12.93 -11.35 -5.10
C SER A 34 -12.50 -12.70 -5.67
N VAL A 35 -12.81 -13.78 -4.97
CA VAL A 35 -12.50 -15.15 -5.39
C VAL A 35 -13.23 -15.51 -6.70
N LEU A 36 -14.54 -15.21 -6.78
CA LEU A 36 -15.33 -15.46 -7.99
C LEU A 36 -14.86 -14.60 -9.16
N LEU A 37 -14.56 -13.33 -8.92
CA LEU A 37 -14.02 -12.42 -9.94
C LEU A 37 -12.66 -12.90 -10.46
N PHE A 38 -11.79 -13.37 -9.56
CA PHE A 38 -10.51 -13.97 -9.97
C PHE A 38 -10.72 -15.17 -10.89
N LEU A 39 -11.61 -16.12 -10.55
CA LEU A 39 -11.92 -17.28 -11.39
C LEU A 39 -12.46 -16.86 -12.76
N LYS A 40 -13.33 -15.83 -12.80
CA LYS A 40 -13.87 -15.27 -14.03
C LYS A 40 -12.78 -14.64 -14.90
N LEU A 41 -11.91 -13.82 -14.32
CA LEU A 41 -10.80 -13.17 -15.02
C LEU A 41 -9.79 -14.22 -15.56
N ALA A 42 -9.44 -15.21 -14.74
CA ALA A 42 -8.57 -16.31 -15.14
C ALA A 42 -9.15 -17.10 -16.32
N HIS A 43 -10.48 -17.27 -16.35
CA HIS A 43 -11.16 -17.91 -17.49
C HIS A 43 -11.14 -17.02 -18.74
N GLU A 44 -11.51 -15.73 -18.62
CA GLU A 44 -11.49 -14.81 -19.76
C GLU A 44 -10.10 -14.67 -20.38
N GLN A 45 -9.06 -14.72 -19.56
CA GLN A 45 -7.67 -14.68 -20.01
C GLN A 45 -7.30 -15.82 -20.98
N THR A 46 -7.98 -16.96 -20.89
CA THR A 46 -7.79 -18.08 -21.81
C THR A 46 -8.52 -17.89 -23.15
N GLN A 47 -9.48 -16.98 -23.23
CA GLN A 47 -10.31 -16.77 -24.40
C GLN A 47 -9.66 -15.77 -25.39
N PRO A 48 -10.04 -15.79 -26.70
CA PRO A 48 -9.62 -14.77 -27.64
C PRO A 48 -10.05 -13.35 -27.19
N PRO A 49 -9.24 -12.32 -27.42
CA PRO A 49 -7.97 -12.30 -28.17
C PRO A 49 -6.73 -12.65 -27.34
N TRP A 50 -6.85 -12.87 -26.02
CA TRP A 50 -5.68 -13.02 -25.13
C TRP A 50 -5.00 -14.39 -25.26
N ASN A 51 -5.77 -15.47 -25.34
CA ASN A 51 -5.29 -16.85 -25.50
C ASN A 51 -4.10 -17.22 -24.58
N GLN A 52 -4.14 -16.76 -23.32
CA GLN A 52 -3.11 -17.03 -22.31
C GLN A 52 -3.41 -18.35 -21.60
N GLY A 53 -2.37 -18.98 -21.01
CA GLY A 53 -2.57 -20.15 -20.17
C GLY A 53 -3.41 -19.84 -18.93
N SER A 54 -4.27 -20.78 -18.52
CA SER A 54 -5.03 -20.66 -17.28
C SER A 54 -4.12 -20.82 -16.06
N PRO A 55 -4.15 -19.91 -15.08
CA PRO A 55 -3.53 -20.14 -13.78
C PRO A 55 -4.32 -21.14 -12.91
N VAL A 56 -5.55 -21.48 -13.31
CA VAL A 56 -6.46 -22.37 -12.58
C VAL A 56 -6.48 -23.73 -13.25
N PRO A 57 -6.31 -24.86 -12.52
CA PRO A 57 -6.37 -26.21 -13.06
C PRO A 57 -7.71 -26.52 -13.71
N GLU A 58 -7.67 -27.35 -14.77
CA GLU A 58 -8.87 -27.84 -15.44
C GLU A 58 -9.79 -28.59 -14.46
N GLY A 59 -11.10 -28.42 -14.60
CA GLY A 59 -12.11 -29.00 -13.71
C GLY A 59 -12.40 -28.19 -12.43
N TYR A 60 -11.61 -27.12 -12.18
CA TYR A 60 -11.79 -26.20 -11.05
C TYR A 60 -11.93 -24.73 -11.49
N ASP A 61 -12.05 -24.51 -12.79
CA ASP A 61 -12.18 -23.20 -13.42
C ASP A 61 -13.61 -22.67 -13.43
N TRP A 62 -13.77 -21.44 -13.92
CA TRP A 62 -15.05 -20.73 -14.02
C TRP A 62 -16.13 -21.50 -14.78
N SER A 63 -15.76 -22.19 -15.85
CA SER A 63 -16.71 -22.93 -16.72
C SER A 63 -17.46 -24.01 -15.95
N THR A 64 -16.82 -24.61 -14.94
CA THR A 64 -17.40 -25.65 -14.09
C THR A 64 -18.47 -25.12 -13.13
N LEU A 65 -18.54 -23.80 -12.92
CA LEU A 65 -19.52 -23.13 -12.04
C LEU A 65 -20.72 -22.62 -12.84
N VAL A 66 -20.48 -22.03 -14.02
CA VAL A 66 -21.55 -21.39 -14.82
C VAL A 66 -22.64 -22.37 -15.24
N GLY A 67 -22.27 -23.59 -15.59
CA GLY A 67 -23.20 -24.63 -16.06
C GLY A 67 -24.04 -25.31 -14.99
N LYS A 68 -23.80 -25.02 -13.69
CA LYS A 68 -24.43 -25.71 -12.54
C LYS A 68 -25.45 -24.84 -11.84
N ASP A 69 -26.35 -25.49 -11.06
CA ASP A 69 -27.40 -24.83 -10.30
C ASP A 69 -27.65 -25.53 -8.95
N GLY A 70 -28.35 -24.83 -8.03
CA GLY A 70 -28.77 -25.38 -6.74
C GLY A 70 -27.62 -25.98 -5.93
N VAL A 71 -27.87 -27.13 -5.31
CA VAL A 71 -26.90 -27.85 -4.46
C VAL A 71 -25.67 -28.30 -5.24
N GLU A 72 -25.81 -28.60 -6.55
CA GLU A 72 -24.68 -29.01 -7.38
C GLU A 72 -23.69 -27.86 -7.58
N LEU A 73 -24.19 -26.64 -7.79
CA LEU A 73 -23.35 -25.43 -7.86
C LEU A 73 -22.61 -25.18 -6.55
N GLU A 74 -23.33 -25.22 -5.43
CA GLU A 74 -22.72 -25.02 -4.09
C GLU A 74 -21.62 -26.04 -3.82
N SER A 75 -21.89 -27.33 -4.09
CA SER A 75 -20.94 -28.41 -3.89
C SER A 75 -19.70 -28.26 -4.78
N GLN A 76 -19.88 -27.85 -6.05
CA GLN A 76 -18.76 -27.59 -6.95
C GLN A 76 -17.96 -26.38 -6.51
N TYR A 77 -18.61 -25.28 -6.10
CA TYR A 77 -17.90 -24.10 -5.62
C TYR A 77 -17.04 -24.43 -4.39
N ARG A 78 -17.59 -25.17 -3.44
CA ARG A 78 -16.85 -25.65 -2.26
C ARG A 78 -15.63 -26.50 -2.66
N ARG A 79 -15.80 -27.44 -3.61
CA ARG A 79 -14.70 -28.25 -4.14
C ARG A 79 -13.62 -27.40 -4.81
N VAL A 80 -14.00 -26.37 -5.56
CA VAL A 80 -13.06 -25.42 -6.18
C VAL A 80 -12.23 -24.72 -5.11
N LEU A 81 -12.87 -24.14 -4.10
CA LEU A 81 -12.18 -23.44 -3.00
C LEU A 81 -11.20 -24.37 -2.25
N GLU A 82 -11.63 -25.57 -1.89
CA GLU A 82 -10.82 -26.55 -1.18
C GLU A 82 -9.63 -27.04 -2.02
N HIS A 83 -9.85 -27.31 -3.31
CA HIS A 83 -8.79 -27.79 -4.19
C HIS A 83 -7.75 -26.71 -4.45
N LEU A 84 -8.17 -25.48 -4.78
CA LEU A 84 -7.27 -24.38 -5.04
C LEU A 84 -6.53 -23.92 -3.79
N GLY A 85 -7.15 -24.04 -2.62
CA GLY A 85 -6.51 -23.74 -1.34
C GLY A 85 -5.39 -24.72 -0.93
N LYS A 86 -5.31 -25.89 -1.57
CA LYS A 86 -4.24 -26.88 -1.40
C LYS A 86 -3.10 -26.75 -2.41
N GLN A 87 -3.26 -25.86 -3.40
CA GLN A 87 -2.21 -25.59 -4.37
C GLN A 87 -1.04 -24.84 -3.72
N HIS A 88 0.14 -24.98 -4.30
CA HIS A 88 1.31 -24.20 -3.92
C HIS A 88 1.37 -22.87 -4.71
N GLY A 89 2.24 -21.98 -4.29
CA GLY A 89 2.43 -20.72 -4.98
C GLY A 89 1.35 -19.68 -4.68
N LEU A 90 1.27 -18.65 -5.53
CA LEU A 90 0.31 -17.56 -5.36
C LEU A 90 -1.15 -18.03 -5.41
N LEU A 91 -1.45 -19.03 -6.24
CA LEU A 91 -2.80 -19.59 -6.32
C LEU A 91 -3.24 -20.18 -4.97
N GLY A 92 -2.38 -20.99 -4.34
CA GLY A 92 -2.63 -21.50 -3.01
C GLY A 92 -2.76 -20.40 -1.96
N LEU A 93 -1.93 -19.35 -2.04
CA LEU A 93 -2.03 -18.20 -1.13
C LEU A 93 -3.39 -17.48 -1.26
N VAL A 94 -3.89 -17.30 -2.47
CA VAL A 94 -5.20 -16.69 -2.75
C VAL A 94 -6.33 -17.49 -2.11
N PHE A 95 -6.31 -18.81 -2.25
CA PHE A 95 -7.42 -19.69 -1.83
C PHE A 95 -7.21 -20.33 -0.45
N ARG A 96 -6.07 -20.14 0.21
CA ARG A 96 -5.75 -20.71 1.53
C ARG A 96 -6.81 -20.33 2.56
N LYS A 97 -7.50 -21.33 3.14
CA LYS A 97 -8.62 -21.18 4.05
C LYS A 97 -9.84 -20.44 3.49
N ALA A 98 -9.95 -20.30 2.17
CA ALA A 98 -11.17 -19.77 1.57
C ALA A 98 -12.33 -20.76 1.78
N GLN A 99 -13.49 -20.24 2.19
CA GLN A 99 -14.70 -21.03 2.45
C GLN A 99 -15.90 -20.39 1.76
N ASN A 100 -16.86 -21.19 1.34
CA ASN A 100 -18.12 -20.65 0.86
C ASN A 100 -18.88 -20.04 2.04
N LYS A 101 -19.14 -18.74 1.98
CA LYS A 101 -19.91 -17.98 2.96
C LYS A 101 -21.36 -17.72 2.50
N ILE A 102 -21.64 -17.95 1.21
CA ILE A 102 -22.98 -17.76 0.61
C ILE A 102 -23.77 -19.03 0.83
N GLN A 103 -24.70 -19.00 1.77
CA GLN A 103 -25.49 -20.19 2.16
C GLN A 103 -26.62 -20.52 1.19
N ASP A 104 -27.20 -19.51 0.52
CA ASP A 104 -28.26 -19.70 -0.47
C ASP A 104 -27.67 -19.95 -1.88
N PRO A 105 -27.82 -21.18 -2.44
CA PRO A 105 -27.33 -21.49 -3.78
C PRO A 105 -27.96 -20.64 -4.89
N ALA A 106 -29.21 -20.16 -4.73
CA ALA A 106 -29.84 -19.31 -5.71
C ALA A 106 -29.18 -17.92 -5.76
N LYS A 107 -28.74 -17.38 -4.62
CA LYS A 107 -27.96 -16.13 -4.55
C LYS A 107 -26.56 -16.31 -5.13
N LEU A 108 -25.90 -17.43 -4.84
CA LEU A 108 -24.61 -17.78 -5.47
C LEU A 108 -24.77 -17.85 -7.00
N LYS A 109 -25.82 -18.50 -7.51
CA LYS A 109 -26.11 -18.56 -8.94
C LYS A 109 -26.28 -17.19 -9.57
N ARG A 110 -27.07 -16.32 -8.93
CA ARG A 110 -27.27 -14.94 -9.40
C ARG A 110 -25.98 -14.14 -9.43
N LEU A 111 -25.14 -14.25 -8.39
CA LEU A 111 -23.84 -13.59 -8.33
C LEU A 111 -22.93 -14.02 -9.50
N ILE A 112 -22.91 -15.32 -9.80
CA ILE A 112 -22.15 -15.89 -10.91
C ILE A 112 -22.76 -15.46 -12.25
N SER A 113 -24.02 -15.81 -12.51
CA SER A 113 -24.64 -15.73 -13.85
C SER A 113 -25.17 -14.34 -14.20
N ASP A 114 -25.74 -13.60 -13.24
CA ASP A 114 -26.40 -12.33 -13.50
C ASP A 114 -25.48 -11.13 -13.32
N LEU A 115 -24.45 -11.27 -12.49
CA LEU A 115 -23.52 -10.21 -12.19
C LEU A 115 -22.20 -10.41 -12.93
N LEU A 116 -21.45 -11.50 -12.61
CA LEU A 116 -20.09 -11.66 -13.06
C LEU A 116 -19.99 -12.16 -14.51
N ASP A 117 -20.85 -13.10 -14.94
CA ASP A 117 -20.73 -13.70 -16.27
C ASP A 117 -21.26 -12.81 -17.39
N LYS A 118 -22.14 -11.86 -17.07
CA LYS A 118 -22.68 -10.90 -18.06
C LYS A 118 -21.69 -9.81 -18.48
N GLU A 119 -20.65 -9.58 -17.69
CA GLU A 119 -19.62 -8.57 -17.98
C GLU A 119 -18.37 -9.25 -18.59
N ARG A 120 -17.72 -8.52 -19.49
CA ARG A 120 -16.42 -8.93 -20.06
C ARG A 120 -15.30 -8.14 -19.37
N TRP A 121 -14.81 -8.70 -18.29
CA TRP A 121 -13.86 -8.04 -17.41
C TRP A 121 -12.49 -7.77 -18.06
N MET A 122 -12.02 -8.66 -18.94
CA MET A 122 -10.72 -8.51 -19.57
C MET A 122 -10.68 -7.43 -20.67
N ILE A 123 -11.83 -7.04 -21.24
CA ILE A 123 -11.92 -5.93 -22.20
C ILE A 123 -11.78 -4.58 -21.49
N LEU A 124 -12.16 -4.53 -20.22
CA LEU A 124 -11.94 -3.34 -19.40
C LEU A 124 -10.44 -3.08 -19.30
N SER A 125 -10.03 -1.82 -19.42
CA SER A 125 -8.63 -1.44 -19.23
C SER A 125 -8.11 -1.95 -17.88
N ALA A 126 -6.79 -2.10 -17.77
CA ALA A 126 -6.18 -2.47 -16.49
C ALA A 126 -6.60 -1.50 -15.37
N ASP A 127 -6.74 -0.22 -15.73
CA ASP A 127 -7.20 0.82 -14.81
C ASP A 127 -8.65 0.59 -14.35
N ILE A 128 -9.57 0.21 -15.25
CA ILE A 128 -10.97 -0.04 -14.89
C ILE A 128 -11.10 -1.27 -13.96
N LYS A 129 -10.31 -2.33 -14.19
CA LYS A 129 -10.30 -3.51 -13.31
C LYS A 129 -9.78 -3.16 -11.93
N GLY A 130 -8.65 -2.48 -11.88
CA GLY A 130 -8.07 -1.95 -10.65
C GLY A 130 -9.07 -1.04 -9.95
N ASP A 131 -9.59 -0.04 -10.65
CA ASP A 131 -10.58 0.91 -10.14
C ASP A 131 -11.86 0.25 -9.62
N ALA A 132 -12.39 -0.75 -10.33
CA ALA A 132 -13.60 -1.46 -9.90
C ALA A 132 -13.37 -2.24 -8.61
N TYR A 133 -12.22 -2.91 -8.54
CA TYR A 133 -11.83 -3.69 -7.38
C TYR A 133 -11.46 -2.80 -6.20
N GLU A 134 -10.65 -1.79 -6.45
CA GLU A 134 -10.27 -0.76 -5.49
C GLU A 134 -11.50 0.01 -4.98
N GLY A 135 -12.45 0.34 -5.86
CA GLY A 135 -13.70 0.98 -5.47
C GLY A 135 -14.60 0.13 -4.57
N LEU A 136 -14.53 -1.21 -4.68
CA LEU A 136 -15.21 -2.12 -3.75
C LEU A 136 -14.51 -2.14 -2.38
N LEU A 137 -13.18 -2.22 -2.38
CA LEU A 137 -12.40 -2.15 -1.15
C LEU A 137 -12.59 -0.81 -0.43
N GLU A 138 -12.63 0.26 -1.19
CA GLU A 138 -12.91 1.62 -0.75
C GLU A 138 -14.27 1.73 -0.05
N ARG A 139 -15.34 1.20 -0.66
CA ARG A 139 -16.65 1.20 -0.04
C ARG A 139 -16.72 0.38 1.23
N ASN A 140 -16.08 -0.80 1.24
CA ASN A 140 -15.94 -1.59 2.45
C ASN A 140 -15.22 -0.83 3.57
N ALA A 141 -14.17 -0.09 3.22
CA ALA A 141 -13.43 0.73 4.16
C ALA A 141 -14.26 1.84 4.79
N ARG A 142 -15.20 2.43 4.02
CA ARG A 142 -16.13 3.46 4.54
C ARG A 142 -17.16 2.89 5.50
N ASP A 143 -17.66 1.69 5.23
CA ASP A 143 -18.77 1.09 5.98
C ASP A 143 -18.29 0.30 7.22
N THR A 144 -17.06 -0.16 7.22
CA THR A 144 -16.42 -0.77 8.39
C THR A 144 -15.72 0.32 9.20
N LYS A 145 -16.24 0.64 10.39
CA LYS A 145 -15.57 1.49 11.40
C LYS A 145 -14.23 0.89 11.90
N SER A 146 -13.79 -0.21 11.35
CA SER A 146 -12.49 -0.82 11.60
C SER A 146 -11.45 -0.24 10.64
N GLY A 147 -10.45 0.44 11.15
CA GLY A 147 -9.46 1.25 10.47
C GLY A 147 -8.62 0.62 9.33
N ALA A 148 -9.03 -0.49 8.75
CA ALA A 148 -8.27 -1.19 7.71
C ALA A 148 -8.34 -0.53 6.31
N GLY A 149 -9.31 0.37 6.06
CA GLY A 149 -9.44 1.08 4.79
C GLY A 149 -9.00 2.53 4.82
N GLN A 150 -8.52 3.00 5.95
CA GLN A 150 -8.23 4.42 6.18
C GLN A 150 -7.09 4.94 5.30
N TYR A 151 -6.24 4.08 4.72
CA TYR A 151 -4.95 4.48 4.15
C TYR A 151 -4.71 3.98 2.72
N PHE A 152 -5.80 3.75 1.99
CA PHE A 152 -5.70 3.44 0.57
C PHE A 152 -5.05 4.63 -0.17
N THR A 153 -3.97 4.35 -0.89
CA THR A 153 -3.23 5.38 -1.62
C THR A 153 -3.86 5.60 -2.99
N PRO A 154 -4.29 6.83 -3.34
CA PRO A 154 -4.87 7.10 -4.65
C PRO A 154 -3.93 6.70 -5.80
N ARG A 155 -4.48 6.05 -6.82
CA ARG A 155 -3.70 5.60 -7.97
C ARG A 155 -2.89 6.70 -8.64
N PRO A 156 -3.44 7.91 -8.88
CA PRO A 156 -2.67 9.03 -9.45
C PRO A 156 -1.43 9.39 -8.62
N LEU A 157 -1.52 9.29 -7.29
CA LEU A 157 -0.37 9.55 -6.41
C LEU A 157 0.68 8.43 -6.53
N ILE A 158 0.24 7.17 -6.55
CA ILE A 158 1.15 6.01 -6.75
C ILE A 158 1.92 6.17 -8.06
N ASP A 159 1.23 6.45 -9.16
CA ASP A 159 1.82 6.59 -10.49
C ASP A 159 2.84 7.74 -10.53
N GLY A 160 2.50 8.91 -9.96
CA GLY A 160 3.43 10.04 -9.84
C GLY A 160 4.67 9.72 -8.99
N ILE A 161 4.52 8.97 -7.90
CA ILE A 161 5.64 8.50 -7.06
C ILE A 161 6.55 7.54 -7.86
N ILE A 162 5.98 6.59 -8.58
CA ILE A 162 6.75 5.62 -9.36
C ILE A 162 7.48 6.30 -10.53
N GLU A 163 6.86 7.30 -11.18
CA GLU A 163 7.55 8.11 -12.19
C GLU A 163 8.76 8.87 -11.61
N CYS A 164 8.62 9.41 -10.40
CA CYS A 164 9.75 10.04 -9.70
C CYS A 164 10.86 9.04 -9.35
N LEU A 165 10.50 7.84 -8.90
CA LEU A 165 11.46 6.78 -8.60
C LEU A 165 12.10 6.19 -9.87
N ALA A 166 11.45 6.29 -11.03
CA ALA A 166 11.95 5.86 -12.34
C ALA A 166 12.63 4.47 -12.32
N PRO A 167 11.89 3.39 -11.94
CA PRO A 167 12.48 2.06 -11.79
C PRO A 167 13.03 1.53 -13.11
N GLN A 168 14.14 0.78 -13.02
CA GLN A 168 14.85 0.22 -14.17
C GLN A 168 14.71 -1.32 -14.22
N PRO A 169 14.76 -1.94 -15.42
CA PRO A 169 14.85 -3.38 -15.53
C PRO A 169 16.05 -3.94 -14.74
N GLY A 170 15.82 -4.99 -13.95
CA GLY A 170 16.84 -5.60 -13.08
C GLY A 170 16.87 -5.06 -11.65
N GLU A 171 16.16 -3.98 -11.35
CA GLU A 171 16.01 -3.50 -9.98
C GLU A 171 14.97 -4.33 -9.20
N THR A 172 15.14 -4.36 -7.88
CA THR A 172 14.21 -4.99 -6.94
C THR A 172 13.52 -3.93 -6.10
N MET A 173 12.22 -4.11 -5.86
CA MET A 173 11.40 -3.25 -5.03
C MET A 173 10.73 -4.03 -3.91
N ILE A 174 10.58 -3.40 -2.74
CA ILE A 174 9.70 -3.87 -1.66
C ILE A 174 8.73 -2.77 -1.23
N ASP A 175 7.50 -3.22 -0.93
CA ASP A 175 6.53 -2.46 -0.14
C ASP A 175 6.28 -3.21 1.18
N PRO A 176 6.81 -2.72 2.32
CA PRO A 176 6.68 -3.38 3.63
C PRO A 176 5.29 -3.20 4.29
N ALA A 177 4.37 -2.48 3.65
CA ALA A 177 2.97 -2.32 4.03
C ALA A 177 2.10 -2.34 2.77
N CYS A 178 2.23 -3.43 1.97
CA CYS A 178 1.87 -3.44 0.56
C CYS A 178 0.37 -3.32 0.27
N GLY A 179 -0.48 -3.50 1.26
CA GLY A 179 -1.92 -3.43 1.03
C GLY A 179 -2.33 -4.37 -0.12
N THR A 180 -3.07 -3.86 -1.08
CA THR A 180 -3.50 -4.59 -2.28
C THR A 180 -2.45 -4.66 -3.40
N GLY A 181 -1.23 -4.16 -3.17
CA GLY A 181 -0.11 -4.22 -4.11
C GLY A 181 -0.06 -3.05 -5.09
N GLY A 182 -0.69 -1.93 -4.79
CA GLY A 182 -0.76 -0.77 -5.69
C GLY A 182 0.61 -0.30 -6.18
N PHE A 183 1.60 -0.10 -5.29
CA PHE A 183 2.96 0.29 -5.66
C PHE A 183 3.68 -0.80 -6.47
N LEU A 184 3.49 -2.08 -6.12
CA LEU A 184 4.11 -3.20 -6.83
C LEU A 184 3.64 -3.28 -8.27
N ILE A 185 2.33 -3.18 -8.48
CA ILE A 185 1.73 -3.20 -9.82
C ILE A 185 2.13 -1.95 -10.62
N ALA A 186 2.17 -0.78 -9.99
CA ALA A 186 2.60 0.45 -10.67
C ALA A 186 4.05 0.36 -11.15
N MET A 187 4.97 -0.20 -10.35
CA MET A 187 6.35 -0.46 -10.79
C MET A 187 6.39 -1.41 -11.98
N PHE A 188 5.64 -2.53 -11.91
CA PHE A 188 5.56 -3.49 -13.01
C PHE A 188 5.10 -2.82 -14.31
N LEU A 189 3.98 -2.09 -14.24
CA LEU A 189 3.40 -1.41 -15.40
C LEU A 189 4.32 -0.32 -15.95
N TYR A 190 4.97 0.44 -15.08
CA TYR A 190 5.94 1.46 -15.47
C TYR A 190 7.08 0.84 -16.30
N ILE A 191 7.72 -0.23 -15.79
CA ILE A 191 8.82 -0.88 -16.51
C ILE A 191 8.34 -1.45 -17.85
N VAL A 192 7.19 -2.12 -17.90
CA VAL A 192 6.63 -2.67 -19.14
C VAL A 192 6.34 -1.57 -20.17
N ALA A 193 5.85 -0.41 -19.74
CA ALA A 193 5.51 0.70 -20.61
C ALA A 193 6.75 1.41 -21.19
N HIS A 194 7.78 1.60 -20.36
CA HIS A 194 8.96 2.41 -20.71
C HIS A 194 10.09 1.61 -21.36
N PHE A 195 10.16 0.29 -21.10
CA PHE A 195 11.25 -0.57 -21.58
C PHE A 195 10.73 -1.70 -22.47
N ARG A 196 10.39 -1.36 -23.72
CA ARG A 196 9.80 -2.34 -24.68
C ARG A 196 10.79 -3.41 -25.12
N GLU A 197 12.08 -3.13 -25.13
CA GLU A 197 13.15 -3.99 -25.62
C GLU A 197 13.90 -4.76 -24.52
N MET A 198 13.20 -5.10 -23.43
CA MET A 198 13.80 -5.93 -22.38
C MET A 198 14.25 -7.28 -22.94
N THR A 199 15.41 -7.77 -22.47
CA THR A 199 15.85 -9.14 -22.72
C THR A 199 14.91 -10.15 -22.05
N ARG A 200 14.99 -11.44 -22.45
CA ARG A 200 14.22 -12.51 -21.78
C ARG A 200 14.54 -12.55 -20.28
N GLU A 201 15.82 -12.47 -19.94
CA GLU A 201 16.29 -12.50 -18.55
C GLU A 201 15.72 -11.32 -17.72
N GLN A 202 15.70 -10.11 -18.28
CA GLN A 202 15.10 -8.95 -17.63
C GLN A 202 13.58 -9.10 -17.42
N ARG A 203 12.87 -9.68 -18.40
CA ARG A 203 11.43 -9.98 -18.27
C ARG A 203 11.16 -11.05 -17.21
N ASP A 204 11.99 -12.09 -17.17
CA ASP A 204 11.89 -13.15 -16.18
C ASP A 204 12.19 -12.63 -14.77
N HIS A 205 13.23 -11.78 -14.63
CA HIS A 205 13.54 -11.09 -13.37
C HIS A 205 12.37 -10.22 -12.90
N LEU A 206 11.81 -9.37 -13.79
CA LEU A 206 10.70 -8.49 -13.46
C LEU A 206 9.48 -9.27 -12.94
N ARG A 207 9.17 -10.41 -13.54
CA ARG A 207 8.02 -11.23 -13.17
C ARG A 207 8.22 -12.04 -11.89
N HIS A 208 9.41 -12.55 -11.65
CA HIS A 208 9.61 -13.56 -10.61
C HIS A 208 10.47 -13.11 -9.43
N GLN A 209 11.24 -12.02 -9.56
CA GLN A 209 12.25 -11.65 -8.58
C GLN A 209 12.24 -10.16 -8.18
N ALA A 210 11.64 -9.29 -9.01
CA ALA A 210 11.75 -7.85 -8.81
C ALA A 210 10.84 -7.30 -7.71
N LEU A 211 9.67 -7.88 -7.51
CA LEU A 211 8.60 -7.32 -6.68
C LEU A 211 8.43 -8.10 -5.38
N HIS A 212 8.44 -7.39 -4.26
CA HIS A 212 8.23 -7.96 -2.95
C HIS A 212 7.26 -7.11 -2.13
N GLY A 213 6.40 -7.76 -1.35
CA GLY A 213 5.44 -7.10 -0.47
C GLY A 213 5.24 -7.84 0.85
N THR A 214 4.97 -7.08 1.90
CA THR A 214 4.61 -7.64 3.20
C THR A 214 3.43 -6.85 3.75
N ASP A 215 2.46 -7.53 4.33
CA ASP A 215 1.37 -6.91 5.09
C ASP A 215 0.97 -7.81 6.25
N ILE A 216 0.50 -7.21 7.35
CA ILE A 216 0.08 -7.97 8.53
C ILE A 216 -1.31 -8.59 8.36
N VAL A 217 -2.11 -8.10 7.40
CA VAL A 217 -3.49 -8.51 7.19
C VAL A 217 -3.58 -9.55 6.09
N GLN A 218 -3.88 -10.80 6.45
CA GLN A 218 -3.92 -11.92 5.52
C GLN A 218 -4.94 -11.73 4.37
N SER A 219 -6.12 -11.20 4.64
CA SER A 219 -7.12 -10.93 3.60
C SER A 219 -6.62 -9.94 2.56
N VAL A 220 -5.87 -8.94 2.97
CA VAL A 220 -5.27 -7.93 2.09
C VAL A 220 -4.16 -8.54 1.24
N ILE A 221 -3.31 -9.40 1.80
CA ILE A 221 -2.29 -10.15 1.05
C ILE A 221 -2.90 -11.06 -0.02
N ARG A 222 -4.07 -11.69 0.25
CA ARG A 222 -4.78 -12.45 -0.80
C ARG A 222 -5.14 -11.58 -1.99
N LEU A 223 -5.61 -10.36 -1.73
CA LEU A 223 -5.97 -9.41 -2.77
C LEU A 223 -4.73 -8.95 -3.56
N CYS A 224 -3.62 -8.71 -2.88
CA CYS A 224 -2.35 -8.44 -3.51
C CYS A 224 -1.89 -9.60 -4.41
N ALA A 225 -1.96 -10.82 -3.90
CA ALA A 225 -1.62 -12.03 -4.66
C ALA A 225 -2.50 -12.21 -5.91
N MET A 226 -3.81 -11.94 -5.81
CA MET A 226 -4.72 -11.91 -6.96
C MET A 226 -4.29 -10.90 -8.01
N ASN A 227 -4.00 -9.66 -7.59
CA ASN A 227 -3.55 -8.61 -8.49
C ASN A 227 -2.25 -9.01 -9.21
N LEU A 228 -1.28 -9.58 -8.49
CA LEU A 228 -0.02 -10.04 -9.09
C LEU A 228 -0.26 -11.17 -10.09
N LEU A 229 -1.09 -12.17 -9.75
CA LEU A 229 -1.44 -13.26 -10.66
C LEU A 229 -2.10 -12.77 -11.95
N LEU A 230 -3.01 -11.81 -11.87
CA LEU A 230 -3.69 -11.23 -13.03
C LEU A 230 -2.75 -10.43 -13.94
N HIS A 231 -1.59 -10.02 -13.43
CA HIS A 231 -0.52 -9.37 -14.19
C HIS A 231 0.59 -10.35 -14.59
N ASN A 232 0.41 -11.67 -14.35
CA ASN A 232 1.41 -12.72 -14.57
C ASN A 232 2.74 -12.43 -13.83
N VAL A 233 2.63 -11.95 -12.60
CA VAL A 233 3.74 -11.70 -11.69
C VAL A 233 3.78 -12.78 -10.63
N GLY A 234 4.96 -13.31 -10.35
CA GLY A 234 5.22 -14.38 -9.40
C GLY A 234 5.58 -15.71 -10.08
N PRO A 235 6.09 -16.67 -9.31
CA PRO A 235 6.52 -17.95 -9.84
C PRO A 235 5.32 -18.73 -10.42
N THR A 236 5.53 -19.34 -11.57
CA THR A 236 4.54 -20.23 -12.19
C THR A 236 4.39 -21.54 -11.40
N ALA A 237 3.25 -22.22 -11.56
CA ALA A 237 3.04 -23.53 -10.94
C ALA A 237 4.15 -24.53 -11.31
N VAL A 238 4.61 -24.52 -12.57
CA VAL A 238 5.71 -25.38 -13.03
C VAL A 238 7.02 -25.10 -12.29
N GLN A 239 7.36 -23.81 -12.10
CA GLN A 239 8.56 -23.43 -11.34
C GLN A 239 8.47 -23.85 -9.88
N ILE A 240 7.31 -23.68 -9.26
CA ILE A 240 7.06 -24.12 -7.87
C ILE A 240 7.19 -25.62 -7.75
N ASP A 241 6.60 -26.40 -8.67
CA ASP A 241 6.68 -27.86 -8.67
C ASP A 241 8.10 -28.36 -8.93
N GLU A 242 8.88 -27.67 -9.73
CA GLU A 242 10.29 -28.00 -9.97
C GLU A 242 11.15 -27.80 -8.72
N VAL A 243 11.03 -26.63 -8.07
CA VAL A 243 11.72 -26.35 -6.80
C VAL A 243 11.28 -27.35 -5.73
N ARG A 244 9.99 -27.66 -5.64
CA ARG A 244 9.47 -28.65 -4.69
C ARG A 244 10.11 -30.02 -4.89
N ARG A 245 10.17 -30.51 -6.14
CA ARG A 245 10.81 -31.80 -6.46
C ARG A 245 12.29 -31.80 -6.09
N GLN A 246 13.00 -30.71 -6.35
CA GLN A 246 14.39 -30.57 -5.99
C GLN A 246 14.60 -30.63 -4.48
N LEU A 247 13.86 -29.85 -3.69
CA LEU A 247 13.95 -29.83 -2.23
C LEU A 247 13.68 -31.21 -1.61
N LEU A 248 12.65 -31.90 -2.12
CA LEU A 248 12.34 -33.27 -1.68
C LEU A 248 13.45 -34.27 -2.04
N ALA A 249 14.07 -34.12 -3.21
CA ALA A 249 15.21 -34.97 -3.63
C ALA A 249 16.47 -34.70 -2.78
N GLU A 250 16.65 -33.48 -2.28
CA GLU A 250 17.70 -33.09 -1.34
C GLU A 250 17.40 -33.55 0.10
N GLY A 251 16.23 -34.17 0.35
CA GLY A 251 15.86 -34.70 1.66
C GLY A 251 15.30 -33.66 2.62
N VAL A 252 14.86 -32.51 2.14
CA VAL A 252 14.23 -31.48 2.97
C VAL A 252 12.88 -32.04 3.48
N PRO A 253 12.58 -31.94 4.80
CA PRO A 253 11.29 -32.37 5.35
C PRO A 253 10.10 -31.65 4.69
N PRO A 254 8.95 -32.32 4.47
CA PRO A 254 7.81 -31.73 3.76
C PRO A 254 7.29 -30.41 4.35
N ASP A 255 7.29 -30.27 5.66
CA ASP A 255 6.91 -29.03 6.37
C ASP A 255 7.88 -27.87 6.07
N GLN A 256 9.18 -28.13 5.97
CA GLN A 256 10.19 -27.14 5.59
C GLN A 256 10.16 -26.84 4.09
N VAL A 257 9.76 -27.83 3.25
CA VAL A 257 9.56 -27.59 1.81
C VAL A 257 8.49 -26.54 1.59
N ASP A 258 7.35 -26.64 2.26
CA ASP A 258 6.26 -25.68 2.13
C ASP A 258 6.68 -24.27 2.57
N GLU A 259 7.45 -24.16 3.67
CA GLU A 259 8.02 -22.88 4.13
C GLU A 259 8.99 -22.27 3.10
N GLN A 260 9.86 -23.08 2.50
CA GLN A 260 10.79 -22.61 1.46
C GLN A 260 10.07 -22.20 0.18
N LEU A 261 8.99 -22.88 -0.20
CA LEU A 261 8.16 -22.50 -1.34
C LEU A 261 7.41 -21.18 -1.07
N ASP A 262 6.86 -21.00 0.13
CA ASP A 262 6.22 -19.74 0.53
C ASP A 262 7.23 -18.57 0.53
N ALA A 263 8.51 -18.82 0.84
CA ALA A 263 9.58 -17.81 0.79
C ALA A 263 9.93 -17.35 -0.65
N LEU A 264 9.54 -18.12 -1.68
CA LEU A 264 9.69 -17.71 -3.09
C LEU A 264 8.59 -16.77 -3.56
N LEU A 265 7.49 -16.67 -2.80
CA LEU A 265 6.38 -15.82 -3.19
C LEU A 265 6.75 -14.34 -3.10
N PRO A 266 6.25 -13.52 -4.03
CA PRO A 266 6.52 -12.08 -4.01
C PRO A 266 5.87 -11.38 -2.82
N VAL A 267 4.83 -11.95 -2.23
CA VAL A 267 4.11 -11.33 -1.11
C VAL A 267 3.86 -12.33 0.01
N ARG A 268 3.87 -11.82 1.26
CA ARG A 268 3.69 -12.65 2.45
C ARG A 268 2.94 -11.90 3.55
N THR A 269 2.22 -12.67 4.39
CA THR A 269 1.61 -12.15 5.61
C THR A 269 2.64 -12.19 6.72
N ASP A 270 3.13 -11.04 7.15
CA ASP A 270 4.10 -10.93 8.25
C ASP A 270 4.08 -9.51 8.83
N ASP A 271 4.60 -9.35 10.05
CA ASP A 271 4.89 -8.04 10.62
C ASP A 271 6.28 -7.58 10.17
N ALA A 272 6.31 -6.66 9.21
CA ALA A 272 7.55 -6.12 8.64
C ALA A 272 8.49 -5.49 9.68
N LEU A 273 7.94 -4.99 10.79
CA LEU A 273 8.73 -4.34 11.84
C LEU A 273 9.40 -5.32 12.79
N ARG A 274 8.92 -6.59 12.85
CA ARG A 274 9.41 -7.58 13.82
C ARG A 274 10.90 -7.87 13.65
N GLN A 275 11.36 -7.99 12.41
CA GLN A 275 12.76 -8.29 12.12
C GLN A 275 13.19 -7.77 10.76
N LEU A 276 14.48 -7.50 10.62
CA LEU A 276 15.09 -7.17 9.34
C LEU A 276 15.49 -8.46 8.63
N GLY A 277 14.81 -8.80 7.54
CA GLY A 277 15.20 -9.93 6.71
C GLY A 277 16.59 -9.77 6.07
N SER A 278 17.12 -10.82 5.44
CA SER A 278 18.44 -10.81 4.80
C SER A 278 18.50 -10.00 3.50
N ARG A 279 17.37 -9.84 2.80
CA ARG A 279 17.33 -9.15 1.50
C ARG A 279 17.37 -7.63 1.66
N ARG A 280 18.02 -6.97 0.68
CA ARG A 280 18.02 -5.51 0.51
C ARG A 280 17.55 -5.18 -0.90
N TYR A 281 16.92 -4.02 -1.06
CA TYR A 281 16.21 -3.65 -2.27
C TYR A 281 16.76 -2.36 -2.87
N ASN A 282 16.60 -2.21 -4.18
CA ASN A 282 16.96 -0.98 -4.89
C ASN A 282 15.95 0.13 -4.62
N ILE A 283 14.67 -0.26 -4.46
CA ILE A 283 13.57 0.68 -4.29
C ILE A 283 12.70 0.23 -3.11
N VAL A 284 12.30 1.20 -2.30
CA VAL A 284 11.19 1.04 -1.33
C VAL A 284 10.16 2.13 -1.63
N ALA A 285 8.94 1.72 -1.97
CA ALA A 285 7.81 2.65 -2.10
C ALA A 285 6.66 2.10 -1.27
N THR A 286 6.14 2.90 -0.34
CA THR A 286 5.17 2.42 0.63
C THR A 286 4.33 3.54 1.24
N ASN A 287 3.12 3.19 1.65
CA ASN A 287 2.26 4.00 2.50
C ASN A 287 2.00 3.23 3.80
N PRO A 288 2.86 3.36 4.82
CA PRO A 288 2.68 2.66 6.10
C PRO A 288 1.38 3.10 6.79
N PRO A 289 0.77 2.23 7.62
CA PRO A 289 -0.47 2.57 8.32
C PRO A 289 -0.27 3.78 9.24
N PHE A 290 -1.13 4.80 9.09
CA PHE A 290 -1.14 5.98 9.96
C PHE A 290 -1.89 5.69 11.26
N GLY A 291 -1.47 6.28 12.36
CA GLY A 291 -2.15 6.25 13.65
C GLY A 291 -1.67 5.18 14.61
N ARG A 292 -2.25 5.16 15.68
CA ARG A 292 -2.09 4.48 16.98
C ARG A 292 -0.79 3.69 17.21
N LYS A 293 -0.26 3.87 18.40
CA LYS A 293 0.85 3.10 19.00
C LYS A 293 0.67 1.60 18.70
N SER A 294 1.73 0.90 18.39
CA SER A 294 1.71 -0.56 18.37
C SER A 294 1.34 -1.04 19.77
N SER A 295 0.14 -1.56 19.96
CA SER A 295 -0.28 -2.09 21.27
C SER A 295 -0.94 -3.45 21.11
N ILE A 296 -0.69 -4.34 22.07
CA ILE A 296 -1.43 -5.59 22.24
C ILE A 296 -2.45 -5.37 23.35
N LYS A 297 -3.68 -5.82 23.12
CA LYS A 297 -4.67 -5.92 24.22
C LYS A 297 -4.26 -7.09 25.10
N VAL A 298 -3.87 -6.80 26.32
CA VAL A 298 -3.57 -7.81 27.36
C VAL A 298 -4.73 -7.83 28.33
N ILE A 299 -5.23 -9.01 28.63
CA ILE A 299 -6.20 -9.21 29.71
C ILE A 299 -5.37 -9.41 30.98
N GLY A 300 -5.37 -8.42 31.86
CA GLY A 300 -4.73 -8.53 33.16
C GLY A 300 -5.38 -9.62 34.07
N GLU A 301 -4.70 -10.01 35.11
CA GLU A 301 -5.16 -11.07 36.06
C GLU A 301 -6.55 -10.78 36.65
N GLU A 302 -6.97 -9.54 36.70
CA GLU A 302 -8.30 -9.11 37.17
C GLU A 302 -9.37 -9.02 36.07
N GLY A 303 -9.07 -9.51 34.84
CA GLY A 303 -10.01 -9.48 33.69
C GLY A 303 -10.19 -8.12 33.02
N ALA A 304 -9.47 -7.09 33.46
CA ALA A 304 -9.47 -5.77 32.81
C ALA A 304 -8.65 -5.82 31.52
N ALA A 305 -9.22 -5.30 30.42
CA ALA A 305 -8.50 -5.17 29.15
C ALA A 305 -7.52 -3.99 29.23
N GLY A 306 -6.24 -4.28 29.35
CA GLY A 306 -5.15 -3.32 29.25
C GLY A 306 -4.58 -3.26 27.82
N SER A 307 -3.88 -2.20 27.49
CA SER A 307 -3.15 -2.05 26.22
C SER A 307 -1.67 -1.88 26.54
N GLU A 308 -0.84 -2.85 26.16
CA GLU A 308 0.62 -2.75 26.26
C GLU A 308 1.22 -2.25 24.95
N ALA A 309 2.08 -1.24 25.03
CA ALA A 309 2.81 -0.73 23.86
C ALA A 309 3.83 -1.78 23.39
N ILE A 310 3.78 -2.15 22.11
CA ILE A 310 4.80 -3.01 21.51
C ILE A 310 5.96 -2.14 21.07
N THR A 311 7.08 -2.25 21.77
CA THR A 311 8.36 -1.71 21.34
C THR A 311 9.19 -2.85 20.75
N TYR A 312 9.69 -2.66 19.53
CA TYR A 312 10.66 -3.57 18.94
C TYR A 312 12.06 -3.04 19.24
N GLU A 313 12.83 -3.77 20.03
CA GLU A 313 14.26 -3.51 20.18
C GLU A 313 14.98 -4.13 18.97
N ARG A 314 15.56 -3.29 18.13
CA ARG A 314 16.29 -3.71 16.94
C ARG A 314 17.59 -2.92 16.84
N ASP A 315 18.69 -3.62 16.64
CA ASP A 315 20.04 -3.03 16.54
C ASP A 315 20.23 -2.10 15.34
N ASP A 316 19.38 -2.24 14.30
CA ASP A 316 19.40 -1.40 13.11
C ASP A 316 18.55 -0.12 13.24
N PHE A 317 17.83 0.07 14.35
CA PHE A 317 17.06 1.26 14.64
C PHE A 317 17.92 2.30 15.40
N TRP A 318 17.75 3.55 15.03
CA TRP A 318 18.46 4.68 15.68
C TRP A 318 17.86 5.07 17.03
N ALA A 319 16.56 4.87 17.19
CA ALA A 319 15.84 5.17 18.43
C ALA A 319 14.67 4.20 18.62
N THR A 320 14.43 3.84 19.88
CA THR A 320 13.26 3.09 20.30
C THR A 320 12.07 4.04 20.42
N THR A 321 10.93 3.68 19.84
CA THR A 321 9.70 4.47 19.87
C THR A 321 8.48 3.55 19.76
N SER A 322 7.35 3.96 20.32
CA SER A 322 6.05 3.31 20.10
C SER A 322 5.38 3.77 18.80
N ASN A 323 5.78 4.91 18.24
CA ASN A 323 5.23 5.47 17.02
C ASN A 323 5.55 4.59 15.79
N LYS A 324 4.50 4.06 15.14
CA LYS A 324 4.63 3.15 14.01
C LYS A 324 5.32 3.78 12.80
N GLN A 325 5.00 5.03 12.48
CA GLN A 325 5.56 5.70 11.31
C GLN A 325 7.06 5.93 11.46
N LEU A 326 7.50 6.31 12.66
CA LEU A 326 8.93 6.44 12.97
C LEU A 326 9.66 5.09 12.93
N LYS A 327 9.00 3.99 13.34
CA LYS A 327 9.55 2.63 13.17
C LYS A 327 9.67 2.28 11.69
N PHE A 328 8.63 2.52 10.90
CA PHE A 328 8.67 2.26 9.46
C PHE A 328 9.76 3.06 8.76
N LEU A 329 9.95 4.33 9.11
CA LEU A 329 10.99 5.16 8.51
C LEU A 329 12.40 4.58 8.72
N GLN A 330 12.71 4.11 9.93
CA GLN A 330 13.97 3.44 10.25
C GLN A 330 14.08 2.08 9.52
N HIS A 331 13.00 1.32 9.49
CA HIS A 331 12.94 0.03 8.80
C HIS A 331 13.18 0.17 7.29
N ILE A 332 12.54 1.16 6.65
CA ILE A 332 12.69 1.43 5.22
C ILE A 332 14.15 1.74 4.87
N LYS A 333 14.82 2.59 5.66
CA LYS A 333 16.26 2.83 5.48
C LYS A 333 17.07 1.53 5.55
N SER A 334 16.76 0.66 6.49
CA SER A 334 17.46 -0.61 6.66
C SER A 334 17.18 -1.60 5.52
N LEU A 335 16.02 -1.53 4.87
CA LEU A 335 15.67 -2.35 3.71
C LEU A 335 16.41 -1.95 2.43
N LEU A 336 16.87 -0.71 2.31
CA LEU A 336 17.53 -0.24 1.09
C LEU A 336 18.95 -0.81 0.96
N LYS A 337 19.34 -1.10 -0.28
CA LYS A 337 20.76 -1.23 -0.67
C LYS A 337 21.46 0.13 -0.54
N ILE A 338 22.77 0.15 -0.49
CA ILE A 338 23.52 1.39 -0.69
C ILE A 338 23.21 1.92 -2.10
N ASN A 339 22.93 3.21 -2.21
CA ASN A 339 22.40 3.90 -3.40
C ASN A 339 20.98 3.45 -3.81
N GLY A 340 20.29 2.68 -2.98
CA GLY A 340 18.86 2.45 -3.14
C GLY A 340 18.07 3.69 -2.73
N ARG A 341 16.87 3.83 -3.27
CA ARG A 341 16.00 5.00 -3.10
C ARG A 341 14.63 4.64 -2.54
N ALA A 342 14.05 5.54 -1.77
CA ALA A 342 12.74 5.36 -1.18
C ALA A 342 11.81 6.53 -1.46
N ALA A 343 10.51 6.22 -1.53
CA ALA A 343 9.41 7.15 -1.41
C ALA A 343 8.42 6.64 -0.36
N VAL A 344 8.19 7.43 0.66
CA VAL A 344 7.39 7.02 1.82
C VAL A 344 6.29 8.03 2.09
N VAL A 345 5.05 7.56 2.15
CA VAL A 345 3.94 8.42 2.59
C VAL A 345 3.98 8.49 4.11
N ILE A 346 4.05 9.70 4.65
CA ILE A 346 4.17 9.97 6.08
C ILE A 346 3.18 11.07 6.51
N PRO A 347 2.60 11.00 7.72
CA PRO A 347 1.79 12.08 8.26
C PRO A 347 2.66 13.26 8.73
N ASP A 348 2.04 14.43 8.92
CA ASP A 348 2.74 15.65 9.30
C ASP A 348 3.55 15.52 10.59
N ASN A 349 3.05 14.79 11.60
CA ASN A 349 3.73 14.66 12.90
C ASN A 349 5.16 14.10 12.77
N VAL A 350 5.43 13.21 11.80
CA VAL A 350 6.78 12.70 11.53
C VAL A 350 7.76 13.82 11.17
N LEU A 351 7.28 14.92 10.62
CA LEU A 351 8.11 16.06 10.21
C LEU A 351 8.58 16.92 11.37
N PHE A 352 7.87 16.94 12.53
CA PHE A 352 8.16 17.88 13.62
C PHE A 352 8.16 17.27 15.04
N GLU A 353 7.70 16.02 15.23
CA GLU A 353 7.66 15.34 16.53
C GLU A 353 9.05 15.39 17.21
N GLY A 354 9.09 15.72 18.49
CA GLY A 354 10.31 15.79 19.28
C GLY A 354 10.83 14.41 19.74
N GLY A 355 11.79 14.39 20.64
CA GLY A 355 12.32 13.16 21.22
C GLY A 355 12.88 12.18 20.18
N ALA A 356 12.33 10.97 20.14
CA ALA A 356 12.76 9.94 19.16
C ALA A 356 12.61 10.44 17.71
N GLY A 357 11.58 11.23 17.40
CA GLY A 357 11.35 11.78 16.06
C GLY A 357 12.50 12.71 15.62
N GLU A 358 12.97 13.57 16.50
CA GLU A 358 14.12 14.46 16.24
C GLU A 358 15.41 13.64 15.98
N VAL A 359 15.71 12.66 16.83
CA VAL A 359 16.88 11.78 16.66
C VAL A 359 16.83 11.06 15.30
N ILE A 360 15.65 10.52 14.95
CA ILE A 360 15.47 9.79 13.69
C ILE A 360 15.63 10.72 12.49
N ARG A 361 15.08 11.94 12.52
CA ARG A 361 15.25 12.91 11.43
C ARG A 361 16.72 13.32 11.28
N LEU A 362 17.42 13.62 12.40
CA LEU A 362 18.85 13.93 12.36
C LEU A 362 19.66 12.82 11.73
N LYS A 363 19.43 11.57 12.16
CA LYS A 363 20.13 10.40 11.63
C LYS A 363 19.80 10.14 10.17
N LEU A 364 18.55 10.31 9.77
CA LEU A 364 18.10 10.16 8.38
C LEU A 364 18.77 11.18 7.47
N LEU A 365 18.82 12.46 7.85
CA LEU A 365 19.52 13.52 7.10
C LEU A 365 21.02 13.26 6.99
N HIS A 366 21.62 12.61 8.00
CA HIS A 366 23.04 12.29 8.01
C HIS A 366 23.39 11.08 7.15
N GLU A 367 22.65 9.97 7.29
CA GLU A 367 22.97 8.69 6.63
C GLU A 367 22.33 8.53 5.25
N CYS A 368 21.29 9.32 4.97
CA CYS A 368 20.58 9.32 3.69
C CYS A 368 20.61 10.72 3.06
N ASP A 369 20.54 10.77 1.74
CA ASP A 369 20.27 11.99 1.00
C ASP A 369 18.75 12.21 0.94
N VAL A 370 18.22 12.97 1.89
CA VAL A 370 16.79 13.33 1.96
C VAL A 370 16.57 14.55 1.09
N HIS A 371 16.22 14.32 -0.16
CA HIS A 371 16.28 15.34 -1.20
C HIS A 371 14.94 15.94 -1.62
N THR A 372 13.79 15.32 -1.26
CA THR A 372 12.48 15.82 -1.72
C THR A 372 11.37 15.53 -0.72
N LEU A 373 10.53 16.53 -0.47
CA LEU A 373 9.30 16.43 0.30
C LEU A 373 8.14 16.97 -0.57
N LEU A 374 7.17 16.11 -0.88
CA LEU A 374 5.91 16.49 -1.51
C LEU A 374 4.84 16.65 -0.43
N ARG A 375 4.33 17.84 -0.22
CA ARG A 375 3.22 18.11 0.70
C ARG A 375 1.89 17.84 0.02
N LEU A 376 1.13 16.89 0.56
CA LEU A 376 -0.12 16.43 -0.05
C LEU A 376 -1.32 17.24 0.49
N PRO A 377 -2.32 17.53 -0.38
CA PRO A 377 -3.55 18.16 0.05
C PRO A 377 -4.38 17.24 0.93
N THR A 378 -5.26 17.81 1.74
CA THR A 378 -6.32 17.05 2.43
C THR A 378 -7.38 16.56 1.44
N GLY A 379 -8.18 15.57 1.86
CA GLY A 379 -9.30 15.06 1.07
C GLY A 379 -8.94 14.04 -0.02
N ILE A 380 -7.65 13.66 -0.17
CA ILE A 380 -7.22 12.62 -1.12
C ILE A 380 -7.19 11.22 -0.51
N PHE A 381 -7.17 11.12 0.82
CA PHE A 381 -7.25 9.85 1.55
C PHE A 381 -8.65 9.65 2.14
N TYR A 382 -9.03 8.40 2.42
CA TYR A 382 -10.33 8.06 3.03
C TYR A 382 -10.45 8.50 4.47
N ALA A 383 -9.35 8.56 5.22
CA ALA A 383 -9.32 9.19 6.52
C ALA A 383 -9.48 10.70 6.35
N GLN A 384 -10.62 11.24 6.77
CA GLN A 384 -10.89 12.68 6.71
C GLN A 384 -9.89 13.44 7.58
N GLY A 385 -9.42 14.57 7.08
CA GLY A 385 -8.50 15.46 7.82
C GLY A 385 -7.05 15.01 7.88
N VAL A 386 -6.68 13.87 7.30
CA VAL A 386 -5.28 13.41 7.29
C VAL A 386 -4.41 14.34 6.45
N LYS A 387 -3.44 14.98 7.10
CA LYS A 387 -2.37 15.75 6.47
C LYS A 387 -1.16 14.82 6.28
N ALA A 388 -0.86 14.51 5.02
CA ALA A 388 0.23 13.61 4.67
C ALA A 388 1.23 14.25 3.71
N ASN A 389 2.37 13.61 3.59
CA ASN A 389 3.46 14.02 2.71
C ASN A 389 4.08 12.79 2.07
N VAL A 390 4.84 12.96 0.98
CA VAL A 390 5.73 11.93 0.47
C VAL A 390 7.16 12.39 0.67
N LEU A 391 7.91 11.61 1.44
CA LEU A 391 9.34 11.84 1.66
C LEU A 391 10.17 10.95 0.74
N PHE A 392 11.04 11.56 -0.04
CA PHE A 392 11.96 10.85 -0.94
C PHE A 392 13.39 10.96 -0.41
N PHE A 393 14.08 9.83 -0.35
CA PHE A 393 15.47 9.78 0.06
C PHE A 393 16.24 8.62 -0.55
N ASP A 394 17.54 8.80 -0.71
CA ASP A 394 18.48 7.79 -1.16
C ASP A 394 19.38 7.36 -0.01
N ARG A 395 19.54 6.05 0.18
CA ARG A 395 20.53 5.54 1.13
C ARG A 395 21.94 5.73 0.60
N ARG A 396 22.79 6.38 1.36
CA ARG A 396 24.21 6.58 1.02
C ARG A 396 25.13 5.66 1.84
N SER A 397 26.36 5.50 1.39
CA SER A 397 27.41 4.87 2.21
C SER A 397 27.76 5.78 3.38
N GLY A 398 28.06 5.20 4.55
CA GLY A 398 28.41 5.97 5.73
C GLY A 398 29.56 6.96 5.46
N SER A 399 29.39 8.18 5.92
CA SER A 399 30.32 9.29 5.80
C SER A 399 30.37 10.08 7.11
N ALA A 400 31.49 10.75 7.37
CA ALA A 400 31.60 11.71 8.47
C ALA A 400 30.75 12.97 8.24
N GLN A 401 30.49 13.31 6.98
CA GLN A 401 29.62 14.42 6.60
C GLN A 401 28.20 13.92 6.34
N ALA A 402 27.20 14.76 6.58
CA ALA A 402 25.82 14.47 6.25
C ALA A 402 25.65 14.23 4.74
N SER A 403 24.85 13.22 4.41
CA SER A 403 24.57 12.84 3.02
C SER A 403 23.59 13.80 2.36
N THR A 404 22.61 14.31 3.11
CA THR A 404 21.70 15.36 2.68
C THR A 404 22.45 16.69 2.59
N LYS A 405 22.31 17.37 1.46
CA LYS A 405 22.80 18.73 1.26
C LYS A 405 21.67 19.73 1.20
N ARG A 406 20.62 19.38 0.49
CA ARG A 406 19.46 20.22 0.19
C ARG A 406 18.18 19.42 0.24
N LEU A 407 17.13 20.03 0.80
CA LEU A 407 15.77 19.51 0.75
C LEU A 407 14.92 20.39 -0.17
N TRP A 408 14.37 19.76 -1.21
CA TRP A 408 13.40 20.36 -2.11
C TRP A 408 12.00 20.07 -1.61
N VAL A 409 11.17 21.09 -1.46
CA VAL A 409 9.80 20.95 -0.99
C VAL A 409 8.84 21.42 -2.07
N TYR A 410 7.88 20.56 -2.43
CA TYR A 410 6.76 20.92 -3.30
C TYR A 410 5.48 21.01 -2.49
N ASP A 411 4.83 22.18 -2.50
CA ASP A 411 3.56 22.38 -1.84
C ASP A 411 2.40 22.16 -2.81
N LEU A 412 1.81 20.95 -2.79
CA LEU A 412 0.56 20.65 -3.48
C LEU A 412 -0.66 20.94 -2.59
N ARG A 413 -0.44 21.31 -1.32
CA ARG A 413 -1.48 21.44 -0.29
C ARG A 413 -2.16 22.82 -0.32
N THR A 414 -1.37 23.88 -0.24
CA THR A 414 -1.88 25.23 -0.05
C THR A 414 -2.74 25.70 -1.21
N ASN A 415 -3.95 26.18 -0.93
CA ASN A 415 -4.95 26.64 -1.90
C ASN A 415 -5.36 25.56 -2.94
N LYS A 416 -5.32 24.28 -2.53
CA LYS A 416 -5.80 23.13 -3.33
C LYS A 416 -6.78 22.32 -2.51
N HIS A 417 -7.98 22.13 -3.05
CA HIS A 417 -9.06 21.41 -2.38
C HIS A 417 -9.45 20.20 -3.21
N PHE A 418 -9.18 19.02 -2.67
CA PHE A 418 -9.57 17.76 -3.27
C PHE A 418 -10.64 17.07 -2.43
N THR A 419 -11.42 16.25 -3.09
CA THR A 419 -12.41 15.37 -2.46
C THR A 419 -12.39 14.05 -3.18
N LEU A 420 -12.75 12.97 -2.49
CA LEU A 420 -12.76 11.64 -3.09
C LEU A 420 -13.82 11.44 -4.19
N LYS A 421 -14.85 12.29 -4.25
CA LYS A 421 -15.99 12.10 -5.17
C LYS A 421 -16.14 13.20 -6.21
N THR A 422 -16.14 14.45 -5.75
CA THR A 422 -16.52 15.60 -6.60
C THR A 422 -15.31 16.25 -7.27
N ASN A 423 -14.15 16.18 -6.64
CA ASN A 423 -12.89 16.71 -7.16
C ASN A 423 -11.71 15.79 -6.79
N PRO A 424 -11.68 14.53 -7.31
CA PRO A 424 -10.61 13.59 -6.96
C PRO A 424 -9.28 14.01 -7.57
N LEU A 425 -8.19 13.72 -6.86
CA LEU A 425 -6.84 13.91 -7.37
C LEU A 425 -6.67 13.18 -8.70
N GLN A 426 -6.17 13.89 -9.71
CA GLN A 426 -5.85 13.35 -11.03
C GLN A 426 -4.33 13.26 -11.21
N ARG A 427 -3.86 12.38 -12.14
CA ARG A 427 -2.43 12.29 -12.44
C ARG A 427 -1.86 13.63 -12.95
N SER A 428 -2.66 14.39 -13.70
CA SER A 428 -2.30 15.72 -14.21
C SER A 428 -2.05 16.77 -13.12
N ASP A 429 -2.63 16.61 -11.94
CA ASP A 429 -2.38 17.51 -10.79
C ASP A 429 -0.94 17.39 -10.27
N LEU A 430 -0.25 16.30 -10.60
CA LEU A 430 1.13 16.02 -10.23
C LEU A 430 2.13 16.29 -11.36
N ASP A 431 1.70 16.72 -12.54
CA ASP A 431 2.58 16.90 -13.71
C ASP A 431 3.69 17.93 -13.46
N GLU A 432 3.35 19.06 -12.83
CA GLU A 432 4.34 20.06 -12.46
C GLU A 432 5.38 19.49 -11.49
N PHE A 433 4.93 18.81 -10.44
CA PHE A 433 5.83 18.19 -9.46
C PHE A 433 6.77 17.17 -10.12
N VAL A 434 6.24 16.25 -10.93
CA VAL A 434 7.03 15.22 -11.62
C VAL A 434 8.04 15.86 -12.58
N GLY A 435 7.63 16.90 -13.31
CA GLY A 435 8.51 17.66 -14.21
C GLY A 435 9.65 18.37 -13.49
N LEU A 436 9.41 18.88 -12.27
CA LEU A 436 10.41 19.56 -11.44
C LEU A 436 11.29 18.58 -10.66
N TYR A 437 10.81 17.38 -10.38
CA TYR A 437 11.55 16.36 -9.63
C TYR A 437 12.83 15.91 -10.33
N LYS A 438 12.83 15.79 -11.67
CA LYS A 438 13.98 15.43 -12.52
C LYS A 438 14.75 14.20 -11.99
N PRO A 439 14.23 12.98 -12.19
CA PRO A 439 14.90 11.75 -11.75
C PRO A 439 16.34 11.69 -12.28
N GLY A 440 17.31 11.35 -11.43
CA GLY A 440 18.72 11.23 -11.80
C GLY A 440 19.44 12.55 -12.13
N ALA A 441 18.75 13.70 -12.05
CA ALA A 441 19.31 15.03 -12.37
C ALA A 441 18.99 16.07 -11.29
N ILE A 442 19.14 15.70 -10.02
CA ILE A 442 18.79 16.54 -8.85
C ILE A 442 19.52 17.88 -8.88
N ASP A 443 20.79 17.88 -9.32
CA ASP A 443 21.59 19.11 -9.41
C ASP A 443 21.08 20.11 -10.47
N GLN A 444 20.21 19.68 -11.39
CA GLN A 444 19.61 20.54 -12.41
C GLN A 444 18.27 21.14 -11.99
N ARG A 445 17.83 20.87 -10.76
CA ARG A 445 16.58 21.43 -10.22
C ARG A 445 16.71 22.92 -10.00
N GLN A 446 15.65 23.66 -10.30
CA GLN A 446 15.55 25.08 -10.05
C GLN A 446 14.28 25.38 -9.27
N PRO A 447 14.30 26.29 -8.28
CA PRO A 447 13.09 26.67 -7.57
C PRO A 447 12.13 27.41 -8.48
N THR A 448 10.82 27.25 -8.28
CA THR A 448 9.80 28.12 -8.86
C THR A 448 9.44 29.26 -7.92
N TRP A 449 9.76 29.11 -6.64
CA TRP A 449 9.58 30.17 -5.65
C TRP A 449 10.77 31.13 -5.62
N SER A 450 10.48 32.43 -5.60
CA SER A 450 11.41 33.50 -5.28
C SER A 450 10.67 34.66 -4.62
N GLU A 451 11.38 35.71 -4.16
CA GLU A 451 10.75 36.92 -3.65
C GLU A 451 9.92 37.64 -4.72
N GLU A 452 10.31 37.51 -6.00
CA GLU A 452 9.58 38.06 -7.15
C GLU A 452 8.39 37.18 -7.55
N PHE A 453 8.45 35.87 -7.26
CA PHE A 453 7.42 34.88 -7.56
C PHE A 453 7.02 34.13 -6.28
N PRO A 454 6.32 34.78 -5.35
CA PRO A 454 6.00 34.22 -4.02
C PRO A 454 5.01 33.03 -4.07
N ASP A 455 4.28 32.86 -5.17
CA ASP A 455 3.30 31.80 -5.36
C ASP A 455 3.91 30.50 -5.92
N GLY A 456 5.22 30.50 -6.17
CA GLY A 456 5.94 29.32 -6.65
C GLY A 456 5.87 28.16 -5.64
N ARG A 457 5.48 26.96 -6.13
CA ARG A 457 5.23 25.78 -5.26
C ARG A 457 6.45 24.93 -4.98
N TRP A 458 7.59 25.20 -5.61
CA TRP A 458 8.83 24.43 -5.49
C TRP A 458 9.93 25.28 -4.89
N ARG A 459 10.39 24.91 -3.68
CA ARG A 459 11.39 25.67 -2.91
C ARG A 459 12.50 24.76 -2.40
N CYS A 460 13.73 25.28 -2.36
CA CYS A 460 14.91 24.60 -1.87
C CYS A 460 15.33 25.16 -0.49
N TYR A 461 15.78 24.27 0.39
CA TYR A 461 16.32 24.61 1.72
C TYR A 461 17.67 23.94 1.87
N GLU A 462 18.68 24.68 2.32
CA GLU A 462 20.01 24.13 2.63
C GLU A 462 19.96 23.33 3.96
N LEU A 463 20.85 22.36 4.12
CA LEU A 463 20.86 21.51 5.32
C LEU A 463 21.05 22.32 6.60
N GLU A 464 21.91 23.34 6.57
CA GLU A 464 22.19 24.21 7.71
C GLU A 464 20.93 24.90 8.22
N ASP A 465 20.07 25.36 7.31
CA ASP A 465 18.78 25.97 7.65
C ASP A 465 17.84 24.96 8.34
N LEU A 466 17.86 23.70 7.90
CA LEU A 466 17.04 22.66 8.49
C LEU A 466 17.52 22.27 9.89
N LEU A 467 18.83 22.15 10.08
CA LEU A 467 19.43 21.82 11.38
C LEU A 467 19.27 22.92 12.42
N ALA A 468 19.15 24.19 11.99
CA ALA A 468 18.93 25.34 12.87
C ALA A 468 17.48 25.44 13.40
N ARG A 469 16.53 24.66 12.84
CA ARG A 469 15.13 24.69 13.26
C ARG A 469 14.90 23.92 14.57
N ASP A 470 13.93 24.39 15.35
CA ASP A 470 13.50 23.67 16.56
C ASP A 470 13.15 22.22 16.21
N LYS A 471 13.68 21.27 17.00
CA LYS A 471 13.50 19.82 16.83
C LYS A 471 13.82 19.31 15.42
N ILE A 472 14.67 20.00 14.65
CA ILE A 472 14.98 19.69 13.25
C ILE A 472 13.70 19.47 12.43
N SER A 473 12.75 20.36 12.58
CA SER A 473 11.44 20.28 11.93
C SER A 473 11.56 20.45 10.41
N LEU A 474 11.02 19.47 9.66
CA LEU A 474 10.88 19.51 8.20
C LEU A 474 9.49 20.02 7.76
N ASP A 475 8.67 20.49 8.69
CA ASP A 475 7.38 21.09 8.42
C ASP A 475 7.56 22.54 7.96
N LEU A 476 7.63 22.73 6.65
CA LEU A 476 8.04 23.96 5.98
C LEU A 476 6.85 24.62 5.27
N PHE A 477 6.63 25.90 5.50
CA PHE A 477 5.56 26.70 4.91
C PHE A 477 6.12 28.00 4.34
N TRP A 478 5.64 28.45 3.20
CA TRP A 478 5.97 29.74 2.59
C TRP A 478 4.82 30.35 1.77
N LEU A 479 3.88 29.52 1.30
CA LEU A 479 2.71 30.00 0.58
C LEU A 479 1.69 30.58 1.55
N LYS A 480 1.02 31.65 1.13
CA LYS A 480 -0.12 32.23 1.87
C LYS A 480 -1.35 31.36 1.63
N ASP A 481 -2.00 30.98 2.71
CA ASP A 481 -3.26 30.27 2.66
C ASP A 481 -4.39 31.29 2.50
N GLU A 482 -4.96 31.38 1.30
CA GLU A 482 -6.05 32.31 0.97
C GLU A 482 -7.36 31.90 1.62
N SER A 483 -7.52 30.64 2.03
CA SER A 483 -8.72 30.17 2.72
C SER A 483 -8.90 30.82 4.10
N LEU A 484 -7.82 31.34 4.66
CA LEU A 484 -7.87 32.13 5.92
C LEU A 484 -8.40 33.55 5.72
N LEU A 485 -8.51 34.03 4.48
CA LEU A 485 -8.94 35.39 4.14
C LEU A 485 -10.43 35.46 3.76
N ASP A 486 -11.03 34.33 3.38
CA ASP A 486 -12.41 34.25 2.93
C ASP A 486 -13.20 33.26 3.80
N SER A 487 -14.09 33.77 4.64
CA SER A 487 -14.94 32.94 5.52
C SER A 487 -15.88 32.02 4.73
N ASP A 488 -16.19 32.36 3.48
CA ASP A 488 -17.06 31.56 2.60
C ASP A 488 -16.31 30.38 1.94
N ALA A 489 -14.98 30.39 1.98
CA ALA A 489 -14.11 29.32 1.49
C ALA A 489 -13.78 28.26 2.55
N LEU A 490 -14.22 28.43 3.79
CA LEU A 490 -14.00 27.46 4.86
C LEU A 490 -14.68 26.12 4.52
N PRO A 491 -14.02 24.98 4.81
CA PRO A 491 -14.65 23.67 4.71
C PRO A 491 -15.95 23.63 5.53
N HIS A 492 -16.86 22.74 5.16
CA HIS A 492 -18.11 22.57 5.89
C HIS A 492 -17.82 22.29 7.39
N PRO A 493 -18.64 22.81 8.33
CA PRO A 493 -18.37 22.73 9.78
C PRO A 493 -18.08 21.32 10.32
N ASP A 494 -18.66 20.28 9.73
CA ASP A 494 -18.37 18.89 10.09
C ASP A 494 -16.95 18.44 9.71
N VAL A 495 -16.41 18.94 8.60
CA VAL A 495 -15.02 18.70 8.17
C VAL A 495 -14.06 19.39 9.13
N ILE A 496 -14.31 20.66 9.46
CA ILE A 496 -13.50 21.42 10.41
C ILE A 496 -13.55 20.75 11.79
N ALA A 497 -14.73 20.33 12.24
CA ALA A 497 -14.88 19.64 13.51
C ALA A 497 -14.14 18.30 13.55
N ALA A 498 -14.12 17.55 12.44
CA ALA A 498 -13.34 16.32 12.31
C ALA A 498 -11.83 16.58 12.35
N GLU A 499 -11.35 17.61 11.65
CA GLU A 499 -9.93 18.03 11.69
C GLU A 499 -9.50 18.44 13.09
N ILE A 500 -10.29 19.28 13.77
CA ILE A 500 -10.01 19.69 15.17
C ILE A 500 -10.00 18.46 16.09
N ALA A 501 -10.93 17.53 15.93
CA ALA A 501 -10.99 16.34 16.75
C ALA A 501 -9.77 15.42 16.54
N ASP A 502 -9.24 15.33 15.33
CA ASP A 502 -8.04 14.55 15.02
C ASP A 502 -6.76 15.26 15.53
N ASP A 503 -6.67 16.57 15.42
CA ASP A 503 -5.57 17.35 15.99
C ASP A 503 -5.55 17.26 17.54
N LEU A 504 -6.71 17.29 18.18
CA LEU A 504 -6.84 17.12 19.63
C LEU A 504 -6.48 15.71 20.08
N ARG A 505 -6.85 14.67 19.32
CA ARG A 505 -6.43 13.27 19.61
C ARG A 505 -4.92 13.12 19.51
N SER A 506 -4.32 13.70 18.46
CA SER A 506 -2.86 13.70 18.28
C SER A 506 -2.15 14.42 19.44
N ALA A 507 -2.68 15.56 19.87
CA ALA A 507 -2.13 16.29 21.03
C ALA A 507 -2.29 15.50 22.33
N LEU A 508 -3.42 14.83 22.53
CA LEU A 508 -3.67 13.97 23.70
C LEU A 508 -2.70 12.78 23.73
N GLU A 509 -2.49 12.12 22.59
CA GLU A 509 -1.52 11.02 22.48
C GLU A 509 -0.10 11.46 22.84
N GLN A 510 0.32 12.67 22.42
CA GLN A 510 1.62 13.24 22.81
C GLN A 510 1.72 13.52 24.31
N MET A 511 0.65 14.03 24.92
CA MET A 511 0.60 14.25 26.37
C MET A 511 0.64 12.94 27.17
N GLU A 512 -0.06 11.91 26.71
CA GLU A 512 -0.03 10.58 27.31
C GLU A 512 1.37 9.94 27.20
N GLU A 513 2.09 10.18 26.09
CA GLU A 513 3.47 9.75 25.93
C GLU A 513 4.40 10.41 26.95
N ILE A 514 4.28 11.75 27.10
CA ILE A 514 5.04 12.52 28.10
C ILE A 514 4.74 12.02 29.51
N LEU A 515 3.48 11.75 29.86
CA LEU A 515 3.08 11.22 31.14
C LEU A 515 3.65 9.82 31.38
N GLY A 516 3.62 8.93 30.36
CA GLY A 516 4.22 7.61 30.42
C GLY A 516 5.73 7.66 30.65
N ASP A 517 6.43 8.58 30.00
CA ASP A 517 7.88 8.77 30.18
C ASP A 517 8.22 9.34 31.58
N LEU A 518 7.36 10.19 32.13
CA LEU A 518 7.52 10.73 33.48
C LEU A 518 7.24 9.70 34.58
N GLU A 519 6.30 8.77 34.35
CA GLU A 519 5.99 7.67 35.28
C GLU A 519 7.07 6.58 35.27
N LEU A 520 7.79 6.41 34.15
CA LEU A 520 8.90 5.45 34.01
C LEU A 520 10.24 6.00 34.50
N SER A 521 10.34 7.30 34.84
CA SER A 521 11.55 7.86 35.45
C SER A 521 11.59 7.46 36.92
N PRO A 522 12.51 6.59 37.37
CA PRO A 522 12.63 6.27 38.78
C PRO A 522 12.98 7.55 39.53
N GLN A 523 12.18 7.88 40.54
CA GLN A 523 12.55 8.93 41.49
C GLN A 523 13.88 8.50 42.11
N GLY A 524 14.97 9.18 41.70
CA GLY A 524 16.31 9.01 42.23
C GLY A 524 16.43 9.53 43.65
#